data_5795ffb3fbf00d3667c088ff53c89a04
#
_entry.id   5795ffb3fbf00d3667c088ff53c89a04
#
_cell.length_a   1.000
_cell.length_b   1.000
_cell.length_c   1.000
_cell.angle_alpha   90.00
_cell.angle_beta   90.00
_cell.angle_gamma   90.00
#
_symmetry.space_group_name_H-M   'P 1'
#
loop_
_entity.id
_entity.type
_entity.pdbx_description
1 polymer ?
#
loop_
_entity_poly.entity_id
_entity_poly.type
_entity_poly.pdbx_seq_one_letter_code
_entity_poly.pdbx_strand_id
1 'polypeptide(L)'
;MRPRSGKSGGRARIEETEPGRADPPRSSPSSALDPDAKSAYEAALAQVQAKQYDRGLEGLNAFLTRWPDHPYAENALYWRGEAYFAQGEYLRAAEQFESVLSRPGSGNKAPDALLKLGMCHDRLGAAPRAREYWDRLKNDYPRSDAAKRIPATAGRKTSGTSTGAREDSSPDRKGPKENR
;
A
#
# COMPACT_ATOMS: atom_id res chain seq x y z
N MET A 1 -28.81 85.09 -5.76
CA MET A 1 -29.19 84.54 -4.47
C MET A 1 -28.71 83.05 -4.33
N ARG A 2 -27.74 82.85 -3.56
CA ARG A 2 -27.24 81.57 -3.08
C ARG A 2 -27.90 81.33 -1.73
N PRO A 3 -27.78 80.11 -1.10
CA PRO A 3 -26.88 78.90 -1.28
C PRO A 3 -27.61 77.59 -1.11
N ARG A 4 -26.91 76.44 -1.31
CA ARG A 4 -27.03 75.27 -0.41
C ARG A 4 -25.93 74.26 -0.55
N SER A 5 -25.29 74.07 0.54
CA SER A 5 -24.38 73.00 0.89
C SER A 5 -25.02 71.58 0.82
N GLY A 6 -24.30 70.64 0.28
CA GLY A 6 -24.63 69.21 0.35
C GLY A 6 -23.44 68.43 0.93
N LYS A 7 -23.68 67.80 2.06
CA LYS A 7 -22.71 67.01 2.85
C LYS A 7 -22.21 65.80 2.11
N SER A 8 -20.91 65.65 2.09
CA SER A 8 -20.15 64.46 1.83
C SER A 8 -20.48 63.35 2.87
N GLY A 9 -20.95 62.19 2.38
CA GLY A 9 -21.05 60.97 3.17
C GLY A 9 -19.96 60.03 2.75
N GLY A 10 -18.87 59.99 3.51
CA GLY A 10 -17.83 59.03 3.35
C GLY A 10 -18.36 57.66 3.72
N ARG A 11 -18.35 56.77 2.73
CA ARG A 11 -18.63 55.35 2.93
C ARG A 11 -17.29 54.66 3.10
N ALA A 12 -16.95 54.30 4.33
CA ALA A 12 -15.79 53.48 4.64
C ALA A 12 -15.95 52.11 3.94
N ARG A 13 -15.04 51.83 3.03
CA ARG A 13 -14.89 50.53 2.39
C ARG A 13 -14.14 49.66 3.37
N ILE A 14 -14.83 48.69 3.95
CA ILE A 14 -14.21 47.63 4.73
C ILE A 14 -13.55 46.72 3.71
N GLU A 15 -12.23 46.74 3.65
CA GLU A 15 -11.46 45.70 2.96
C GLU A 15 -11.59 44.42 3.78
N GLU A 16 -12.42 43.47 3.30
CA GLU A 16 -12.39 42.12 3.74
C GLU A 16 -11.07 41.50 3.21
N THR A 17 -10.09 41.43 4.10
CA THR A 17 -8.92 40.58 3.89
C THR A 17 -9.39 39.13 3.94
N GLU A 18 -9.58 38.55 2.77
CA GLU A 18 -9.71 37.08 2.67
C GLU A 18 -8.49 36.40 3.30
N PRO A 19 -8.68 35.40 4.20
CA PRO A 19 -7.57 34.63 4.71
C PRO A 19 -6.95 33.86 3.54
N GLY A 20 -5.66 34.11 3.33
CA GLY A 20 -4.87 33.53 2.25
C GLY A 20 -5.12 32.06 2.12
N ARG A 21 -5.62 31.67 0.97
CA ARG A 21 -5.68 30.31 0.49
C ARG A 21 -4.22 29.86 0.37
N ALA A 22 -3.76 29.10 1.35
CA ALA A 22 -2.46 28.44 1.24
C ALA A 22 -2.55 27.49 0.04
N ASP A 23 -1.89 27.89 -1.05
CA ASP A 23 -1.69 26.98 -2.17
C ASP A 23 -1.02 25.71 -1.64
N PRO A 24 -1.50 24.51 -2.03
CA PRO A 24 -0.79 23.29 -1.70
C PRO A 24 0.64 23.41 -2.25
N PRO A 25 1.65 22.92 -1.53
CA PRO A 25 3.03 23.02 -1.98
C PRO A 25 3.14 22.39 -3.37
N ARG A 26 3.39 23.20 -4.36
CA ARG A 26 3.66 22.75 -5.73
C ARG A 26 4.95 21.93 -5.65
N SER A 27 4.87 20.66 -5.99
CA SER A 27 6.02 19.78 -6.15
C SER A 27 6.96 20.40 -7.18
N SER A 28 7.97 21.10 -6.69
CA SER A 28 8.97 21.74 -7.54
C SER A 28 9.83 20.64 -8.18
N PRO A 29 10.25 20.78 -9.46
CA PRO A 29 11.16 19.81 -10.10
C PRO A 29 12.53 19.69 -9.43
N SER A 30 12.83 20.54 -8.46
CA SER A 30 14.00 20.49 -7.57
C SER A 30 14.02 19.29 -6.61
N SER A 31 12.88 18.60 -6.42
CA SER A 31 12.74 17.48 -5.49
C SER A 31 13.65 16.29 -5.83
N ALA A 32 13.97 16.06 -7.10
CA ALA A 32 14.78 14.93 -7.54
C ALA A 32 16.29 15.06 -7.17
N LEU A 33 16.75 16.28 -6.89
CA LEU A 33 18.14 16.59 -6.53
C LEU A 33 18.32 16.99 -5.07
N ASP A 34 17.24 16.88 -4.26
CA ASP A 34 17.29 17.22 -2.84
C ASP A 34 18.20 16.20 -2.09
N PRO A 35 19.38 16.60 -1.60
CA PRO A 35 20.28 15.69 -0.90
C PRO A 35 19.69 15.18 0.42
N ASP A 36 18.77 15.96 1.03
CA ASP A 36 18.08 15.55 2.25
C ASP A 36 17.12 14.41 1.95
N ALA A 37 16.45 14.41 0.80
CA ALA A 37 15.56 13.34 0.37
C ALA A 37 16.31 12.01 0.21
N LYS A 38 17.45 12.06 -0.47
CA LYS A 38 18.28 10.86 -0.65
C LYS A 38 18.77 10.32 0.69
N SER A 39 19.29 11.18 1.54
CA SER A 39 19.80 10.83 2.87
C SER A 39 18.71 10.23 3.76
N ALA A 40 17.52 10.85 3.78
CA ALA A 40 16.37 10.34 4.55
C ALA A 40 15.92 8.95 4.07
N TYR A 41 15.84 8.75 2.75
CA TYR A 41 15.50 7.45 2.16
C TYR A 41 16.56 6.39 2.51
N GLU A 42 17.84 6.67 2.34
CA GLU A 42 18.92 5.72 2.62
C GLU A 42 18.97 5.34 4.10
N ALA A 43 18.77 6.30 5.01
CA ALA A 43 18.71 6.05 6.44
C ALA A 43 17.53 5.11 6.80
N ALA A 44 16.35 5.37 6.25
CA ALA A 44 15.18 4.52 6.47
C ALA A 44 15.38 3.11 5.89
N LEU A 45 15.95 3.01 4.69
CA LEU A 45 16.27 1.73 4.06
C LEU A 45 17.26 0.91 4.90
N ALA A 46 18.30 1.55 5.45
CA ALA A 46 19.26 0.89 6.32
C ALA A 46 18.58 0.28 7.56
N GLN A 47 17.58 0.94 8.14
CA GLN A 47 16.81 0.39 9.26
C GLN A 47 16.03 -0.87 8.83
N VAL A 48 15.37 -0.86 7.65
CA VAL A 48 14.66 -2.04 7.13
C VAL A 48 15.63 -3.19 6.91
N GLN A 49 16.80 -2.93 6.32
CA GLN A 49 17.84 -3.93 6.08
C GLN A 49 18.42 -4.50 7.38
N ALA A 50 18.51 -3.67 8.40
CA ALA A 50 18.91 -4.08 9.76
C ALA A 50 17.77 -4.80 10.51
N LYS A 51 16.64 -5.08 9.85
CA LYS A 51 15.42 -5.70 10.43
C LYS A 51 14.76 -4.87 11.55
N GLN A 52 15.08 -3.60 11.63
CA GLN A 52 14.42 -2.65 12.54
C GLN A 52 13.19 -2.08 11.82
N TYR A 53 12.21 -2.96 11.57
CA TYR A 53 11.09 -2.66 10.66
C TYR A 53 10.26 -1.46 11.10
N ASP A 54 9.97 -1.30 12.39
CA ASP A 54 9.15 -0.18 12.89
C ASP A 54 9.82 1.16 12.62
N ARG A 55 11.13 1.27 12.90
CA ARG A 55 11.91 2.48 12.60
C ARG A 55 12.03 2.73 11.10
N GLY A 56 12.25 1.67 10.33
CA GLY A 56 12.29 1.75 8.88
C GLY A 56 10.98 2.23 8.29
N LEU A 57 9.86 1.71 8.77
CA LEU A 57 8.50 2.12 8.37
C LEU A 57 8.24 3.59 8.71
N GLU A 58 8.62 4.04 9.90
CA GLU A 58 8.50 5.43 10.33
C GLU A 58 9.31 6.36 9.39
N GLY A 59 10.57 6.02 9.13
CA GLY A 59 11.43 6.80 8.22
C GLY A 59 10.92 6.84 6.79
N LEU A 60 10.45 5.70 6.24
CA LEU A 60 9.87 5.64 4.90
C LEU A 60 8.54 6.41 4.81
N ASN A 61 7.73 6.43 5.89
CA ASN A 61 6.53 7.24 5.96
C ASN A 61 6.84 8.72 5.93
N ALA A 62 7.79 9.17 6.76
CA ALA A 62 8.23 10.56 6.78
C ALA A 62 8.77 10.98 5.42
N PHE A 63 9.57 10.13 4.77
CA PHE A 63 10.06 10.37 3.41
C PHE A 63 8.92 10.55 2.40
N LEU A 64 7.97 9.63 2.35
CA LEU A 64 6.85 9.68 1.39
C LEU A 64 5.91 10.88 1.64
N THR A 65 5.78 11.33 2.88
CA THR A 65 5.00 12.51 3.23
C THR A 65 5.69 13.79 2.75
N ARG A 66 7.01 13.88 2.92
CA ARG A 66 7.76 15.08 2.57
C ARG A 66 8.10 15.17 1.08
N TRP A 67 8.36 14.03 0.43
CA TRP A 67 8.77 13.94 -0.97
C TRP A 67 7.95 12.91 -1.75
N PRO A 68 6.63 13.10 -1.89
CA PRO A 68 5.73 12.11 -2.52
C PRO A 68 6.08 11.82 -3.98
N ASP A 69 6.60 12.81 -4.70
CA ASP A 69 6.92 12.70 -6.13
C ASP A 69 8.41 12.49 -6.43
N HIS A 70 9.20 12.22 -5.39
CA HIS A 70 10.62 11.95 -5.57
C HIS A 70 10.85 10.64 -6.34
N PRO A 71 11.91 10.52 -7.17
CA PRO A 71 12.23 9.28 -7.89
C PRO A 71 12.37 8.05 -6.98
N TYR A 72 12.72 8.23 -5.70
CA TYR A 72 12.79 7.13 -4.72
C TYR A 72 11.44 6.79 -4.09
N ALA A 73 10.36 7.51 -4.37
CA ALA A 73 9.07 7.24 -3.72
C ALA A 73 8.52 5.85 -4.09
N GLU A 74 8.71 5.40 -5.33
CA GLU A 74 8.38 4.03 -5.75
C GLU A 74 9.17 2.99 -4.94
N ASN A 75 10.48 3.19 -4.80
CA ASN A 75 11.33 2.33 -4.00
C ASN A 75 10.93 2.35 -2.52
N ALA A 76 10.57 3.51 -1.99
CA ALA A 76 10.13 3.66 -0.60
C ALA A 76 8.83 2.88 -0.33
N LEU A 77 7.85 2.94 -1.23
CA LEU A 77 6.63 2.13 -1.16
C LEU A 77 6.95 0.63 -1.21
N TYR A 78 7.83 0.23 -2.12
CA TYR A 78 8.26 -1.16 -2.23
C TYR A 78 8.90 -1.65 -0.92
N TRP A 79 9.82 -0.91 -0.33
CA TRP A 79 10.47 -1.29 0.93
C TRP A 79 9.55 -1.26 2.14
N ARG A 80 8.52 -0.40 2.13
CA ARG A 80 7.44 -0.48 3.14
C ARG A 80 6.68 -1.80 3.01
N GLY A 81 6.37 -2.21 1.78
CA GLY A 81 5.78 -3.53 1.51
C GLY A 81 6.64 -4.68 2.01
N GLU A 82 7.96 -4.63 1.78
CA GLU A 82 8.91 -5.62 2.28
C GLU A 82 8.95 -5.67 3.82
N ALA A 83 8.95 -4.51 4.47
CA ALA A 83 8.94 -4.43 5.93
C ALA A 83 7.66 -5.05 6.52
N TYR A 84 6.47 -4.70 6.01
CA TYR A 84 5.21 -5.32 6.42
C TYR A 84 5.17 -6.82 6.11
N PHE A 85 5.68 -7.23 4.96
CA PHE A 85 5.74 -8.65 4.60
C PHE A 85 6.62 -9.44 5.59
N ALA A 86 7.76 -8.88 5.99
CA ALA A 86 8.67 -9.50 6.95
C ALA A 86 8.06 -9.61 8.35
N GLN A 87 7.18 -8.67 8.73
CA GLN A 87 6.42 -8.69 9.99
C GLN A 87 5.19 -9.64 9.94
N GLY A 88 4.89 -10.23 8.75
CA GLY A 88 3.72 -11.08 8.56
C GLY A 88 2.41 -10.31 8.31
N GLU A 89 2.48 -8.99 8.17
CA GLU A 89 1.34 -8.11 7.91
C GLU A 89 1.00 -8.08 6.41
N TYR A 90 0.62 -9.23 5.86
CA TYR A 90 0.48 -9.45 4.42
C TYR A 90 -0.56 -8.56 3.74
N LEU A 91 -1.64 -8.17 4.43
CA LEU A 91 -2.63 -7.23 3.87
C LEU A 91 -2.01 -5.84 3.67
N ARG A 92 -1.34 -5.33 4.70
CA ARG A 92 -0.64 -4.03 4.61
C ARG A 92 0.47 -4.06 3.57
N ALA A 93 1.21 -5.16 3.49
CA ALA A 93 2.22 -5.36 2.46
C ALA A 93 1.63 -5.27 1.05
N ALA A 94 0.49 -5.96 0.82
CA ALA A 94 -0.20 -5.93 -0.47
C ALA A 94 -0.64 -4.51 -0.86
N GLU A 95 -1.21 -3.72 0.06
CA GLU A 95 -1.57 -2.32 -0.18
C GLU A 95 -0.38 -1.47 -0.65
N GLN A 96 0.81 -1.70 -0.07
CA GLN A 96 2.01 -0.98 -0.48
C GLN A 96 2.46 -1.38 -1.89
N PHE A 97 2.46 -2.68 -2.19
CA PHE A 97 2.83 -3.15 -3.52
C PHE A 97 1.81 -2.75 -4.60
N GLU A 98 0.51 -2.68 -4.28
CA GLU A 98 -0.51 -2.10 -5.17
C GLU A 98 -0.25 -0.60 -5.41
N SER A 99 0.15 0.13 -4.37
CA SER A 99 0.54 1.54 -4.49
C SER A 99 1.74 1.73 -5.42
N VAL A 100 2.70 0.79 -5.44
CA VAL A 100 3.79 0.79 -6.43
C VAL A 100 3.23 0.69 -7.85
N LEU A 101 2.32 -0.26 -8.11
CA LEU A 101 1.75 -0.47 -9.44
C LEU A 101 0.89 0.70 -9.95
N SER A 102 0.31 1.47 -9.02
CA SER A 102 -0.57 2.60 -9.34
C SER A 102 0.18 3.87 -9.72
N ARG A 103 1.51 3.92 -9.49
CA ARG A 103 2.29 5.11 -9.81
C ARG A 103 2.60 5.20 -11.30
N PRO A 104 2.49 6.40 -11.90
CA PRO A 104 2.95 6.63 -13.25
C PRO A 104 4.46 6.37 -13.35
N GLY A 105 4.89 5.57 -14.30
CA GLY A 105 6.31 5.26 -14.50
C GLY A 105 6.89 4.15 -13.63
N SER A 106 6.04 3.37 -12.94
CA SER A 106 6.45 2.24 -12.06
C SER A 106 7.17 1.08 -12.78
N GLY A 107 7.74 1.32 -13.96
CA GLY A 107 8.31 0.28 -14.81
C GLY A 107 9.39 -0.59 -14.15
N ASN A 108 10.21 -0.02 -13.27
CA ASN A 108 11.35 -0.74 -12.70
C ASN A 108 10.96 -1.67 -11.54
N LYS A 109 9.98 -1.29 -10.72
CA LYS A 109 9.55 -2.07 -9.56
C LYS A 109 8.26 -2.87 -9.77
N ALA A 110 7.54 -2.61 -10.86
CA ALA A 110 6.30 -3.31 -11.17
C ALA A 110 6.44 -4.85 -11.21
N PRO A 111 7.48 -5.44 -11.83
CA PRO A 111 7.64 -6.89 -11.81
C PRO A 111 7.85 -7.46 -10.41
N ASP A 112 8.69 -6.81 -9.59
CA ASP A 112 8.92 -7.23 -8.20
C ASP A 112 7.67 -7.04 -7.34
N ALA A 113 6.93 -5.95 -7.52
CA ALA A 113 5.67 -5.71 -6.82
C ALA A 113 4.60 -6.76 -7.16
N LEU A 114 4.45 -7.15 -8.43
CA LEU A 114 3.55 -8.22 -8.86
C LEU A 114 3.92 -9.57 -8.24
N LEU A 115 5.22 -9.90 -8.19
CA LEU A 115 5.69 -11.11 -7.51
C LEU A 115 5.29 -11.10 -6.04
N LYS A 116 5.54 -9.99 -5.35
CA LYS A 116 5.25 -9.84 -3.92
C LYS A 116 3.76 -9.81 -3.62
N LEU A 117 2.93 -9.21 -4.47
CA LEU A 117 1.47 -9.30 -4.37
C LEU A 117 0.97 -10.74 -4.42
N GLY A 118 1.46 -11.50 -5.39
CA GLY A 118 1.16 -12.93 -5.44
C GLY A 118 1.56 -13.66 -4.17
N MET A 119 2.75 -13.38 -3.63
CA MET A 119 3.22 -13.97 -2.36
C MET A 119 2.38 -13.53 -1.17
N CYS A 120 1.95 -12.28 -1.08
CA CYS A 120 1.07 -11.79 -0.02
C CYS A 120 -0.27 -12.56 -0.03
N HIS A 121 -0.90 -12.66 -1.19
CA HIS A 121 -2.18 -13.37 -1.33
C HIS A 121 -2.05 -14.87 -1.09
N ASP A 122 -0.95 -15.48 -1.46
CA ASP A 122 -0.67 -16.89 -1.13
C ASP A 122 -0.58 -17.10 0.39
N ARG A 123 0.13 -16.22 1.11
CA ARG A 123 0.22 -16.24 2.57
C ARG A 123 -1.10 -15.98 3.28
N LEU A 124 -2.00 -15.23 2.65
CA LEU A 124 -3.37 -14.98 3.11
C LEU A 124 -4.35 -16.12 2.78
N GLY A 125 -3.88 -17.19 2.11
CA GLY A 125 -4.74 -18.30 1.67
C GLY A 125 -5.60 -17.96 0.45
N ALA A 126 -5.42 -16.81 -0.17
CA ALA A 126 -6.17 -16.34 -1.34
C ALA A 126 -5.49 -16.82 -2.64
N ALA A 127 -5.32 -18.13 -2.81
CA ALA A 127 -4.62 -18.75 -3.93
C ALA A 127 -5.12 -18.31 -5.33
N PRO A 128 -6.42 -18.07 -5.57
CA PRO A 128 -6.87 -17.54 -6.87
C PRO A 128 -6.28 -16.15 -7.17
N ARG A 129 -6.31 -15.24 -6.20
CA ARG A 129 -5.72 -13.90 -6.35
C ARG A 129 -4.21 -13.94 -6.52
N ALA A 130 -3.53 -14.81 -5.78
CA ALA A 130 -2.09 -14.98 -5.95
C ALA A 130 -1.73 -15.35 -7.39
N ARG A 131 -2.50 -16.27 -7.99
CA ARG A 131 -2.33 -16.66 -9.40
C ARG A 131 -2.55 -15.53 -10.38
N GLU A 132 -3.59 -14.71 -10.18
CA GLU A 132 -3.87 -13.55 -11.03
C GLU A 132 -2.67 -12.61 -11.12
N TYR A 133 -2.02 -12.28 -9.99
CA TYR A 133 -0.82 -11.44 -9.98
C TYR A 133 0.38 -12.11 -10.64
N TRP A 134 0.60 -13.40 -10.41
CA TRP A 134 1.70 -14.13 -11.03
C TRP A 134 1.49 -14.35 -12.53
N ASP A 135 0.27 -14.56 -12.98
CA ASP A 135 -0.05 -14.68 -14.41
C ASP A 135 0.10 -13.32 -15.11
N ARG A 136 -0.33 -12.22 -14.46
CA ARG A 136 -0.04 -10.88 -14.93
C ARG A 136 1.47 -10.63 -15.03
N LEU A 137 2.25 -11.04 -14.03
CA LEU A 137 3.71 -10.93 -14.07
C LEU A 137 4.32 -11.67 -15.26
N LYS A 138 3.88 -12.90 -15.54
CA LYS A 138 4.36 -13.68 -16.68
C LYS A 138 3.98 -13.06 -18.03
N ASN A 139 2.78 -12.48 -18.12
CA ASN A 139 2.27 -11.90 -19.35
C ASN A 139 2.93 -10.55 -19.66
N ASP A 140 3.00 -9.66 -18.66
CA ASP A 140 3.46 -8.29 -18.82
C ASP A 140 5.00 -8.20 -18.81
N TYR A 141 5.65 -9.09 -18.02
CA TYR A 141 7.10 -9.04 -17.77
C TYR A 141 7.78 -10.42 -17.90
N PRO A 142 7.61 -11.16 -19.01
CA PRO A 142 8.07 -12.57 -19.15
C PRO A 142 9.57 -12.75 -19.00
N ARG A 143 10.36 -11.70 -19.27
CA ARG A 143 11.83 -11.74 -19.22
C ARG A 143 12.41 -11.22 -17.91
N SER A 144 11.57 -10.76 -16.97
CA SER A 144 12.03 -10.24 -15.69
C SER A 144 12.55 -11.36 -14.79
N ASP A 145 13.50 -11.03 -13.92
CA ASP A 145 13.96 -11.97 -12.90
C ASP A 145 12.87 -12.29 -11.88
N ALA A 146 11.93 -11.37 -11.65
CA ALA A 146 10.76 -11.61 -10.83
C ALA A 146 9.90 -12.76 -11.39
N ALA A 147 9.68 -12.83 -12.71
CA ALA A 147 8.91 -13.90 -13.34
C ALA A 147 9.56 -15.29 -13.14
N LYS A 148 10.88 -15.36 -13.15
CA LYS A 148 11.63 -16.60 -12.89
C LYS A 148 11.52 -17.08 -11.44
N ARG A 149 11.20 -16.17 -10.51
CA ARG A 149 11.10 -16.44 -9.06
C ARG A 149 9.69 -16.83 -8.61
N ILE A 150 8.72 -16.89 -9.51
CA ILE A 150 7.36 -17.35 -9.18
C ILE A 150 7.44 -18.78 -8.61
N PRO A 151 6.84 -19.07 -7.44
CA PRO A 151 6.88 -20.39 -6.84
C PRO A 151 6.30 -21.46 -7.75
N ALA A 152 6.95 -22.63 -7.84
CA ALA A 152 6.45 -23.75 -8.65
C ALA A 152 5.07 -24.25 -8.20
N THR A 153 4.65 -23.96 -6.97
CA THR A 153 3.33 -24.27 -6.41
C THR A 153 2.23 -23.34 -6.89
N ALA A 154 2.59 -22.22 -7.52
CA ALA A 154 1.67 -21.19 -8.03
C ALA A 154 0.60 -21.72 -9.01
N GLY A 155 0.82 -22.90 -9.62
CA GLY A 155 -0.13 -23.53 -10.54
C GLY A 155 -0.94 -24.68 -9.94
N ARG A 156 -0.67 -25.09 -8.70
CA ARG A 156 -1.45 -26.19 -8.10
C ARG A 156 -2.83 -25.68 -7.70
N LYS A 157 -3.85 -26.19 -8.37
CA LYS A 157 -5.23 -26.12 -7.86
C LYS A 157 -5.20 -26.86 -6.51
N THR A 158 -5.37 -26.11 -5.42
CA THR A 158 -5.75 -26.75 -4.16
C THR A 158 -7.14 -27.31 -4.39
N SER A 159 -7.21 -28.59 -4.67
CA SER A 159 -8.46 -29.33 -4.60
C SER A 159 -8.96 -29.11 -3.18
N GLY A 160 -10.06 -28.35 -3.03
CA GLY A 160 -10.65 -28.08 -1.75
C GLY A 160 -10.94 -29.40 -1.05
N THR A 161 -10.16 -29.70 -0.02
CA THR A 161 -10.58 -30.67 0.98
C THR A 161 -11.63 -29.93 1.81
N SER A 162 -12.87 -29.99 1.31
CA SER A 162 -14.05 -29.79 2.12
C SER A 162 -13.97 -30.86 3.21
N THR A 163 -13.50 -30.45 4.38
CA THR A 163 -13.67 -31.25 5.60
C THR A 163 -15.16 -31.21 5.90
N GLY A 164 -15.86 -32.21 5.37
CA GLY A 164 -17.25 -32.46 5.69
C GLY A 164 -17.40 -32.50 7.20
N ALA A 165 -18.30 -31.67 7.71
CA ALA A 165 -18.84 -31.80 9.03
C ALA A 165 -19.24 -33.26 9.22
N ARG A 166 -18.63 -33.93 10.15
CA ARG A 166 -19.09 -35.22 10.65
C ARG A 166 -20.39 -34.93 11.39
N GLU A 167 -21.48 -35.26 10.76
CA GLU A 167 -22.75 -35.47 11.45
C GLU A 167 -22.51 -36.57 12.49
N ASP A 168 -22.57 -36.17 13.72
CA ASP A 168 -22.61 -37.04 14.89
C ASP A 168 -23.96 -37.75 14.89
N SER A 169 -23.98 -38.95 14.29
CA SER A 169 -25.09 -39.87 14.42
C SER A 169 -24.95 -40.60 15.75
N SER A 170 -25.55 -40.08 16.78
CA SER A 170 -25.73 -40.76 18.06
C SER A 170 -26.51 -42.06 17.86
N PRO A 171 -25.98 -43.21 18.24
CA PRO A 171 -26.77 -44.41 18.25
C PRO A 171 -27.68 -44.42 19.47
N ASP A 172 -28.95 -44.68 19.15
CA ASP A 172 -30.11 -44.95 20.00
C ASP A 172 -29.77 -45.84 21.20
N ARG A 173 -29.95 -45.33 22.43
CA ARG A 173 -29.89 -46.10 23.67
C ARG A 173 -31.24 -46.81 23.85
N LYS A 174 -31.31 -48.07 23.45
CA LYS A 174 -32.36 -49.00 23.91
C LYS A 174 -32.19 -49.23 25.42
N GLY A 175 -33.21 -48.83 26.18
CA GLY A 175 -33.32 -49.07 27.58
C GLY A 175 -33.50 -50.56 27.94
N PRO A 176 -33.15 -50.98 29.16
CA PRO A 176 -33.23 -52.37 29.58
C PRO A 176 -34.70 -52.74 29.80
N LYS A 177 -35.07 -53.89 29.24
CA LYS A 177 -36.34 -54.56 29.58
C LYS A 177 -36.14 -55.18 30.95
N GLU A 178 -36.91 -54.69 31.92
CA GLU A 178 -37.21 -55.43 33.13
C GLU A 178 -37.98 -56.68 32.76
N ASN A 179 -37.46 -57.80 33.26
CA ASN A 179 -38.22 -59.05 33.25
C ASN A 179 -38.21 -59.63 34.67
N ARG A 180 -39.36 -59.83 35.09
CA ARG A 180 -39.80 -60.46 36.30
C ARG A 180 -39.48 -61.94 36.28
#